data_26382a7b60c635ef58834df73c65aaf9
#
_entry.id   26382a7b60c635ef58834df73c65aaf9
#
_cell.length_a   1.000
_cell.length_b   1.000
_cell.length_c   1.000
_cell.angle_alpha   90.00
_cell.angle_beta   90.00
_cell.angle_gamma   90.00
#
_symmetry.space_group_name_H-M   'P 1'
#
loop_
_entity.id
_entity.type
_entity.pdbx_description
1 polymer ?
#
loop_
_entity_poly.entity_id
_entity_poly.type
_entity_poly.pdbx_seq_one_letter_code
_entity_poly.pdbx_strand_id
1 'polypeptide(L)'
;PADLPAGDVLVQVSHSGLHYKDGLAVTNTGKIVRSFPMVPGIDFAGTVIESQSPAYTVGDAVVLTGWGVGERHWGGFAGMARVSADWLVPLPVGLTPKQAMGIGTAGFTAMLSVLALEEHGVSPDAGEVVVTGAAGGVGSIAVALLAQLGYRVVASTGRTEQHASLHELGAAEC
;
A
#
# COMPACT_ATOMS: atom_id res chain seq x y z
N PRO A 1 -10.60 17.51 -17.49
CA PRO A 1 -9.20 17.79 -17.74
C PRO A 1 -8.70 16.95 -18.91
N ALA A 2 -8.31 17.66 -20.01
CA ALA A 2 -7.94 17.02 -21.29
C ALA A 2 -6.61 16.26 -21.25
N ASP A 3 -5.83 16.44 -20.19
CA ASP A 3 -4.44 15.94 -20.10
C ASP A 3 -4.27 14.69 -19.21
N LEU A 4 -5.36 14.13 -18.70
CA LEU A 4 -5.29 12.90 -17.89
C LEU A 4 -5.00 11.68 -18.79
N PRO A 5 -4.25 10.68 -18.30
CA PRO A 5 -3.99 9.45 -19.04
C PRO A 5 -5.28 8.68 -19.35
N ALA A 6 -5.18 7.69 -20.23
CA ALA A 6 -6.31 6.82 -20.57
C ALA A 6 -6.81 6.03 -19.34
N GLY A 7 -8.11 5.83 -19.27
CA GLY A 7 -8.79 5.09 -18.20
C GLY A 7 -10.28 5.32 -18.28
N ASP A 8 -11.06 4.40 -17.76
CA ASP A 8 -12.53 4.38 -17.84
C ASP A 8 -13.21 4.86 -16.55
N VAL A 9 -12.42 5.11 -15.48
CA VAL A 9 -12.92 5.67 -14.22
C VAL A 9 -12.10 6.89 -13.82
N LEU A 10 -12.77 7.98 -13.46
CA LEU A 10 -12.16 9.17 -12.86
C LEU A 10 -12.46 9.21 -11.37
N VAL A 11 -11.41 9.27 -10.56
CA VAL A 11 -11.47 9.30 -9.10
C VAL A 11 -11.04 10.66 -8.59
N GLN A 12 -11.83 11.28 -7.73
CA GLN A 12 -11.40 12.39 -6.89
C GLN A 12 -10.59 11.82 -5.73
N VAL A 13 -9.28 12.01 -5.77
CA VAL A 13 -8.35 11.50 -4.75
C VAL A 13 -8.52 12.31 -3.46
N SER A 14 -8.75 11.62 -2.35
CA SER A 14 -8.85 12.22 -1.03
C SER A 14 -7.58 12.00 -0.20
N HIS A 15 -6.97 10.83 -0.33
CA HIS A 15 -5.75 10.44 0.39
C HIS A 15 -4.86 9.60 -0.51
N SER A 16 -3.54 9.74 -0.34
CA SER A 16 -2.51 8.90 -0.94
C SER A 16 -1.47 8.57 0.13
N GLY A 17 -0.94 7.37 0.10
CA GLY A 17 0.19 6.99 0.95
C GLY A 17 1.49 7.66 0.50
N LEU A 18 2.48 7.69 1.38
CA LEU A 18 3.85 8.12 1.05
C LEU A 18 4.81 6.96 1.29
N HIS A 19 5.44 6.50 0.24
CA HIS A 19 6.32 5.35 0.26
C HIS A 19 7.74 5.72 -0.18
N TYR A 20 8.72 4.88 0.17
CA TYR A 20 10.10 5.05 -0.28
C TYR A 20 10.21 5.16 -1.81
N LYS A 21 9.39 4.38 -2.53
CA LYS A 21 9.32 4.41 -4.00
C LYS A 21 8.89 5.78 -4.54
N ASP A 22 7.96 6.45 -3.89
CA ASP A 22 7.54 7.81 -4.28
C ASP A 22 8.68 8.80 -4.12
N GLY A 23 9.48 8.66 -3.06
CA GLY A 23 10.70 9.44 -2.88
C GLY A 23 11.70 9.24 -4.03
N LEU A 24 11.92 8.00 -4.45
CA LEU A 24 12.75 7.69 -5.61
C LEU A 24 12.20 8.27 -6.91
N ALA A 25 10.87 8.24 -7.08
CA ALA A 25 10.19 8.81 -8.26
C ALA A 25 10.36 10.34 -8.32
N VAL A 26 10.09 11.03 -7.22
CA VAL A 26 10.17 12.51 -7.12
C VAL A 26 11.61 13.00 -7.33
N THR A 27 12.59 12.31 -6.75
CA THR A 27 14.01 12.69 -6.86
C THR A 27 14.67 12.16 -8.14
N ASN A 28 13.99 11.27 -8.87
CA ASN A 28 14.51 10.56 -10.04
C ASN A 28 15.82 9.78 -9.78
N THR A 29 16.08 9.39 -8.54
CA THR A 29 17.31 8.67 -8.16
C THR A 29 17.22 7.17 -8.43
N GLY A 30 16.03 6.58 -8.38
CA GLY A 30 15.80 5.14 -8.56
C GLY A 30 15.37 4.73 -9.96
N LYS A 31 15.27 5.65 -10.94
CA LYS A 31 14.74 5.41 -12.29
C LYS A 31 13.38 4.68 -12.28
N ILE A 32 12.54 5.02 -11.29
CA ILE A 32 11.20 4.44 -11.12
C ILE A 32 10.28 4.92 -12.23
N VAL A 33 10.30 6.23 -12.52
CA VAL A 33 9.51 6.85 -13.58
C VAL A 33 10.05 6.44 -14.94
N ARG A 34 9.16 5.97 -15.81
CA ARG A 34 9.50 5.45 -17.15
C ARG A 34 9.32 6.47 -18.26
N SER A 35 8.46 7.46 -18.03
CA SER A 35 8.17 8.53 -19.00
C SER A 35 7.74 9.80 -18.28
N PHE A 36 8.00 10.96 -18.90
CA PHE A 36 7.61 12.28 -18.39
C PHE A 36 6.66 12.97 -19.36
N PRO A 37 5.69 13.80 -18.88
CA PRO A 37 5.45 14.12 -17.45
C PRO A 37 4.81 12.97 -16.67
N MET A 38 5.06 12.90 -15.34
CA MET A 38 4.53 11.87 -14.46
C MET A 38 4.02 12.50 -13.16
N VAL A 39 2.88 12.03 -12.68
CA VAL A 39 2.37 12.31 -11.33
C VAL A 39 2.72 11.12 -10.45
N PRO A 40 3.54 11.28 -9.40
CA PRO A 40 3.86 10.21 -8.45
C PRO A 40 2.67 9.80 -7.57
N GLY A 41 2.91 8.91 -6.62
CA GLY A 41 1.89 8.37 -5.70
C GLY A 41 1.45 6.98 -6.15
N ILE A 42 2.02 5.93 -5.54
CA ILE A 42 1.82 4.54 -5.97
C ILE A 42 0.51 3.92 -5.48
N ASP A 43 -0.21 4.61 -4.63
CA ASP A 43 -1.53 4.22 -4.14
C ASP A 43 -2.38 5.46 -3.80
N PHE A 44 -3.68 5.27 -3.77
CA PHE A 44 -4.61 6.30 -3.33
C PHE A 44 -5.97 5.71 -2.91
N ALA A 45 -6.74 6.51 -2.17
CA ALA A 45 -8.15 6.29 -1.90
C ALA A 45 -8.94 7.56 -2.27
N GLY A 46 -10.15 7.38 -2.74
CA GLY A 46 -10.97 8.51 -3.19
C GLY A 46 -12.39 8.10 -3.54
N THR A 47 -13.07 8.99 -4.24
CA THR A 47 -14.46 8.82 -4.66
C THR A 47 -14.56 8.90 -6.18
N VAL A 48 -15.29 7.97 -6.79
CA VAL A 48 -15.57 7.96 -8.23
C VAL A 48 -16.41 9.19 -8.58
N ILE A 49 -15.96 9.97 -9.57
CA ILE A 49 -16.69 11.16 -10.07
C ILE A 49 -17.13 11.03 -11.52
N GLU A 50 -16.52 10.12 -12.31
CA GLU A 50 -16.97 9.70 -13.64
C GLU A 50 -16.65 8.20 -13.81
N SER A 51 -17.56 7.45 -14.45
CA SER A 51 -17.31 6.05 -14.82
C SER A 51 -17.92 5.72 -16.17
N GLN A 52 -17.16 4.99 -17.00
CA GLN A 52 -17.63 4.33 -18.21
C GLN A 52 -17.73 2.80 -17.99
N SER A 53 -17.26 2.32 -16.84
CA SER A 53 -17.34 0.91 -16.46
C SER A 53 -18.64 0.60 -15.72
N PRO A 54 -19.29 -0.53 -15.99
CA PRO A 54 -20.46 -0.96 -15.22
C PRO A 54 -20.12 -1.40 -13.79
N ALA A 55 -18.83 -1.59 -13.47
CA ALA A 55 -18.39 -2.05 -12.15
C ALA A 55 -18.43 -0.94 -11.08
N TYR A 56 -18.43 0.32 -11.49
CA TYR A 56 -18.40 1.47 -10.56
C TYR A 56 -19.38 2.56 -10.99
N THR A 57 -19.97 3.23 -9.99
CA THR A 57 -20.86 4.36 -10.16
C THR A 57 -20.30 5.60 -9.47
N VAL A 58 -20.79 6.78 -9.91
CA VAL A 58 -20.43 8.05 -9.26
C VAL A 58 -20.86 8.03 -7.79
N GLY A 59 -19.93 8.37 -6.90
CA GLY A 59 -20.11 8.32 -5.46
C GLY A 59 -19.47 7.10 -4.78
N ASP A 60 -19.07 6.08 -5.52
CA ASP A 60 -18.41 4.92 -4.96
C ASP A 60 -17.05 5.29 -4.34
N ALA A 61 -16.82 4.84 -3.12
CA ALA A 61 -15.54 4.98 -2.46
C ALA A 61 -14.61 3.83 -2.87
N VAL A 62 -13.40 4.16 -3.31
CA VAL A 62 -12.47 3.21 -3.90
C VAL A 62 -11.04 3.37 -3.38
N VAL A 63 -10.28 2.29 -3.50
CA VAL A 63 -8.84 2.21 -3.20
C VAL A 63 -8.11 1.67 -4.42
N LEU A 64 -6.91 2.17 -4.66
CA LEU A 64 -5.99 1.62 -5.65
C LEU A 64 -4.61 1.43 -5.03
N THR A 65 -4.03 0.25 -5.24
CA THR A 65 -2.63 -0.07 -4.92
C THR A 65 -2.02 -0.85 -6.08
N GLY A 66 -0.77 -0.56 -6.44
CA GLY A 66 -0.07 -1.32 -7.48
C GLY A 66 -0.30 -0.83 -8.91
N TRP A 67 -0.36 -1.76 -9.87
CA TRP A 67 -0.63 -1.54 -11.31
C TRP A 67 0.33 -0.59 -12.03
N GLY A 68 1.43 -0.20 -11.39
CA GLY A 68 2.41 0.74 -11.94
C GLY A 68 1.95 2.21 -11.89
N VAL A 69 0.96 2.49 -11.06
CA VAL A 69 0.53 3.86 -10.75
C VAL A 69 1.67 4.58 -10.03
N GLY A 70 1.94 5.83 -10.42
CA GLY A 70 3.10 6.60 -9.96
C GLY A 70 4.45 6.23 -10.62
N GLU A 71 4.46 5.24 -11.54
CA GLU A 71 5.67 4.76 -12.23
C GLU A 71 5.52 4.83 -13.76
N ARG A 72 4.46 4.24 -14.29
CA ARG A 72 4.15 4.12 -15.73
C ARG A 72 2.80 4.72 -16.07
N HIS A 73 1.97 4.94 -15.07
CA HIS A 73 0.68 5.61 -15.13
C HIS A 73 0.65 6.70 -14.06
N TRP A 74 -0.06 7.81 -14.29
CA TRP A 74 -0.13 8.91 -13.33
C TRP A 74 -0.76 8.47 -12.02
N GLY A 75 -0.16 8.89 -10.92
CA GLY A 75 -0.46 8.42 -9.56
C GLY A 75 -1.33 9.33 -8.73
N GLY A 76 -1.36 9.01 -7.44
CA GLY A 76 -2.27 9.60 -6.45
C GLY A 76 -1.84 10.95 -5.87
N PHE A 77 -0.67 11.50 -6.22
CA PHE A 77 -0.25 12.83 -5.73
C PHE A 77 -0.89 13.96 -6.54
N ALA A 78 -2.16 13.83 -6.80
CA ALA A 78 -3.00 14.80 -7.50
C ALA A 78 -4.41 14.81 -6.91
N GLY A 79 -5.18 15.86 -7.17
CA GLY A 79 -6.59 15.93 -6.76
C GLY A 79 -7.52 14.98 -7.50
N MET A 80 -7.08 14.49 -8.68
CA MET A 80 -7.84 13.55 -9.52
C MET A 80 -6.90 12.56 -10.20
N ALA A 81 -7.37 11.32 -10.34
CA ALA A 81 -6.69 10.27 -11.08
C ALA A 81 -7.67 9.56 -12.02
N ARG A 82 -7.29 9.39 -13.30
CA ARG A 82 -8.03 8.57 -14.26
C ARG A 82 -7.32 7.23 -14.43
N VAL A 83 -8.05 6.13 -14.17
CA VAL A 83 -7.49 4.78 -14.09
C VAL A 83 -8.42 3.76 -14.72
N SER A 84 -7.93 2.53 -14.93
CA SER A 84 -8.79 1.41 -15.29
C SER A 84 -9.64 0.97 -14.10
N ALA A 85 -10.90 0.63 -14.34
CA ALA A 85 -11.79 0.04 -13.35
C ALA A 85 -11.21 -1.24 -12.73
N ASP A 86 -10.51 -2.05 -13.53
CA ASP A 86 -9.89 -3.30 -13.08
C ASP A 86 -8.80 -3.11 -12.02
N TRP A 87 -8.30 -1.90 -11.86
CA TRP A 87 -7.28 -1.57 -10.86
C TRP A 87 -7.87 -1.14 -9.52
N LEU A 88 -9.14 -0.81 -9.51
CA LEU A 88 -9.83 -0.31 -8.34
C LEU A 88 -10.38 -1.45 -7.49
N VAL A 89 -10.42 -1.21 -6.20
CA VAL A 89 -11.10 -2.05 -5.22
C VAL A 89 -12.07 -1.16 -4.45
N PRO A 90 -13.33 -1.60 -4.20
CA PRO A 90 -14.22 -0.87 -3.32
C PRO A 90 -13.59 -0.66 -1.95
N LEU A 91 -13.72 0.54 -1.39
CA LEU A 91 -13.26 0.80 -0.03
C LEU A 91 -14.02 -0.13 0.94
N PRO A 92 -13.33 -0.96 1.73
CA PRO A 92 -13.99 -1.87 2.66
C PRO A 92 -14.88 -1.13 3.67
N VAL A 93 -16.04 -1.71 3.95
CA VAL A 93 -16.96 -1.16 4.96
C VAL A 93 -16.27 -1.07 6.32
N GLY A 94 -16.40 0.06 6.98
CA GLY A 94 -15.78 0.33 8.28
C GLY A 94 -14.41 0.98 8.20
N LEU A 95 -13.81 1.11 7.00
CA LEU A 95 -12.57 1.87 6.81
C LEU A 95 -12.85 3.25 6.23
N THR A 96 -12.14 4.24 6.72
CA THR A 96 -12.06 5.55 6.08
C THR A 96 -10.96 5.56 5.02
N PRO A 97 -11.00 6.45 4.00
CA PRO A 97 -9.91 6.59 3.03
C PRO A 97 -8.55 6.82 3.69
N LYS A 98 -8.50 7.57 4.78
CA LYS A 98 -7.27 7.80 5.55
C LYS A 98 -6.72 6.50 6.15
N GLN A 99 -7.57 5.67 6.74
CA GLN A 99 -7.16 4.38 7.30
C GLN A 99 -6.72 3.40 6.20
N ALA A 100 -7.44 3.37 5.08
CA ALA A 100 -7.05 2.55 3.92
C ALA A 100 -5.66 2.93 3.41
N MET A 101 -5.32 4.23 3.36
CA MET A 101 -3.98 4.68 2.98
C MET A 101 -2.93 4.52 4.08
N GLY A 102 -3.34 4.44 5.35
CA GLY A 102 -2.47 3.99 6.44
C GLY A 102 -2.03 2.52 6.30
N ILE A 103 -2.90 1.67 5.74
CA ILE A 103 -2.57 0.30 5.32
C ILE A 103 -1.74 0.36 4.03
N GLY A 104 -2.29 0.96 3.00
CA GLY A 104 -1.65 1.24 1.72
C GLY A 104 -0.97 0.05 1.07
N THR A 105 -0.06 0.34 0.15
CA THR A 105 0.77 -0.66 -0.54
C THR A 105 1.64 -1.46 0.43
N ALA A 106 2.09 -0.86 1.52
CA ALA A 106 2.92 -1.53 2.51
C ALA A 106 2.14 -2.63 3.25
N GLY A 107 0.92 -2.33 3.71
CA GLY A 107 0.07 -3.31 4.39
C GLY A 107 -0.44 -4.40 3.45
N PHE A 108 -0.80 -4.05 2.22
CA PHE A 108 -1.13 -5.02 1.18
C PHE A 108 0.01 -6.01 0.95
N THR A 109 1.24 -5.51 0.81
CA THR A 109 2.44 -6.35 0.61
C THR A 109 2.73 -7.24 1.82
N ALA A 110 2.62 -6.68 3.03
CA ALA A 110 2.80 -7.45 4.27
C ALA A 110 1.79 -8.59 4.38
N MET A 111 0.51 -8.31 4.12
CA MET A 111 -0.55 -9.32 4.19
C MET A 111 -0.38 -10.42 3.15
N LEU A 112 -0.01 -10.09 1.91
CA LEU A 112 0.30 -11.11 0.89
C LEU A 112 1.44 -12.05 1.35
N SER A 113 2.46 -11.49 2.03
CA SER A 113 3.57 -12.30 2.55
C SER A 113 3.10 -13.23 3.68
N VAL A 114 2.25 -12.76 4.57
CA VAL A 114 1.65 -13.57 5.64
C VAL A 114 0.81 -14.70 5.06
N LEU A 115 -0.10 -14.40 4.14
CA LEU A 115 -0.93 -15.40 3.47
C LEU A 115 -0.09 -16.46 2.75
N ALA A 116 0.99 -16.06 2.09
CA ALA A 116 1.91 -17.00 1.43
C ALA A 116 2.60 -17.94 2.43
N LEU A 117 2.99 -17.45 3.61
CA LEU A 117 3.54 -18.31 4.67
C LEU A 117 2.51 -19.34 5.14
N GLU A 118 1.27 -18.92 5.39
CA GLU A 118 0.17 -19.81 5.82
C GLU A 118 -0.17 -20.85 4.74
N GLU A 119 -0.24 -20.46 3.47
CA GLU A 119 -0.45 -21.38 2.35
C GLU A 119 0.66 -22.44 2.23
N HIS A 120 1.89 -22.12 2.67
CA HIS A 120 3.02 -23.07 2.71
C HIS A 120 3.11 -23.83 4.04
N GLY A 121 2.08 -23.78 4.86
CA GLY A 121 1.98 -24.57 6.09
C GLY A 121 2.72 -23.99 7.29
N VAL A 122 3.16 -22.72 7.23
CA VAL A 122 3.73 -22.05 8.41
C VAL A 122 2.57 -21.67 9.34
N SER A 123 2.63 -22.12 10.58
CA SER A 123 1.63 -21.84 11.63
C SER A 123 2.30 -21.24 12.87
N PRO A 124 1.56 -20.62 13.79
CA PRO A 124 2.11 -20.07 15.04
C PRO A 124 2.91 -21.08 15.86
N ASP A 125 2.57 -22.37 15.77
CA ASP A 125 3.25 -23.46 16.50
C ASP A 125 4.52 -23.96 15.79
N ALA A 126 4.80 -23.50 14.57
CA ALA A 126 5.95 -23.96 13.78
C ALA A 126 7.29 -23.36 14.23
N GLY A 127 7.27 -22.39 15.15
CA GLY A 127 8.44 -21.71 15.66
C GLY A 127 8.44 -20.21 15.42
N GLU A 128 9.62 -19.61 15.38
CA GLU A 128 9.77 -18.15 15.23
C GLU A 128 9.74 -17.73 13.76
N VAL A 129 9.11 -16.59 13.51
CA VAL A 129 9.13 -15.92 12.19
C VAL A 129 10.03 -14.70 12.27
N VAL A 130 11.07 -14.68 11.43
CA VAL A 130 11.99 -13.55 11.34
C VAL A 130 11.50 -12.55 10.29
N VAL A 131 11.32 -11.31 10.69
CA VAL A 131 10.98 -10.19 9.79
C VAL A 131 12.21 -9.32 9.60
N THR A 132 12.80 -9.35 8.41
CA THR A 132 13.93 -8.47 8.06
C THR A 132 13.44 -7.10 7.62
N GLY A 133 14.26 -6.04 7.86
CA GLY A 133 13.84 -4.67 7.59
C GLY A 133 12.60 -4.28 8.41
N ALA A 134 12.46 -4.83 9.60
CA ALA A 134 11.29 -4.74 10.46
C ALA A 134 10.85 -3.29 10.78
N ALA A 135 11.79 -2.35 10.84
CA ALA A 135 11.50 -0.92 11.05
C ALA A 135 11.10 -0.16 9.78
N GLY A 136 10.91 -0.85 8.64
CA GLY A 136 10.39 -0.27 7.39
C GLY A 136 8.87 -0.35 7.31
N GLY A 137 8.26 0.31 6.30
CA GLY A 137 6.81 0.34 6.13
C GLY A 137 6.18 -1.05 6.04
N VAL A 138 6.70 -1.94 5.19
CA VAL A 138 6.21 -3.33 5.05
C VAL A 138 6.53 -4.14 6.32
N GLY A 139 7.78 -4.03 6.80
CA GLY A 139 8.24 -4.84 7.93
C GLY A 139 7.48 -4.55 9.22
N SER A 140 7.22 -3.29 9.55
CA SER A 140 6.48 -2.92 10.77
C SER A 140 5.04 -3.43 10.76
N ILE A 141 4.37 -3.37 9.61
CA ILE A 141 3.02 -3.92 9.46
C ILE A 141 3.06 -5.47 9.51
N ALA A 142 4.07 -6.10 8.90
CA ALA A 142 4.24 -7.55 8.99
C ALA A 142 4.45 -8.01 10.43
N VAL A 143 5.26 -7.30 11.22
CA VAL A 143 5.42 -7.57 12.67
C VAL A 143 4.07 -7.53 13.38
N ALA A 144 3.31 -6.44 13.19
CA ALA A 144 2.01 -6.28 13.83
C ALA A 144 1.00 -7.35 13.41
N LEU A 145 0.92 -7.68 12.12
CA LEU A 145 0.02 -8.72 11.60
C LEU A 145 0.37 -10.09 12.16
N LEU A 146 1.63 -10.51 12.07
CA LEU A 146 2.09 -11.81 12.56
C LEU A 146 1.87 -11.94 14.08
N ALA A 147 2.20 -10.91 14.85
CA ALA A 147 1.97 -10.91 16.29
C ALA A 147 0.47 -11.03 16.64
N GLN A 148 -0.39 -10.29 15.93
CA GLN A 148 -1.85 -10.38 16.12
C GLN A 148 -2.42 -11.75 15.74
N LEU A 149 -1.80 -12.46 14.78
CA LEU A 149 -2.15 -13.81 14.38
C LEU A 149 -1.56 -14.91 15.31
N GLY A 150 -0.82 -14.50 16.34
CA GLY A 150 -0.27 -15.41 17.35
C GLY A 150 1.11 -15.97 17.04
N TYR A 151 1.78 -15.50 16.00
CA TYR A 151 3.17 -15.90 15.71
C TYR A 151 4.15 -15.28 16.69
N ARG A 152 5.22 -16.01 17.02
CA ARG A 152 6.38 -15.47 17.73
C ARG A 152 7.28 -14.75 16.70
N VAL A 153 7.33 -13.42 16.78
CA VAL A 153 8.02 -12.59 15.80
C VAL A 153 9.38 -12.12 16.31
N VAL A 154 10.42 -12.37 15.53
CA VAL A 154 11.76 -11.81 15.73
C VAL A 154 11.97 -10.70 14.69
N ALA A 155 12.12 -9.46 15.17
CA ALA A 155 12.27 -8.30 14.31
C ALA A 155 13.77 -8.01 14.05
N SER A 156 14.19 -8.11 12.78
CA SER A 156 15.57 -7.79 12.38
C SER A 156 15.66 -6.37 11.81
N THR A 157 16.40 -5.49 12.50
CA THR A 157 16.66 -4.12 12.08
C THR A 157 18.03 -3.65 12.52
N GLY A 158 18.70 -2.81 11.72
CA GLY A 158 19.92 -2.11 12.11
C GLY A 158 19.66 -0.81 12.87
N ARG A 159 18.38 -0.47 13.16
CA ARG A 159 17.99 0.76 13.85
C ARG A 159 17.60 0.45 15.29
N THR A 160 18.56 0.47 16.20
CA THR A 160 18.33 0.16 17.62
C THR A 160 17.33 1.09 18.29
N GLU A 161 17.22 2.33 17.83
CA GLU A 161 16.24 3.32 18.31
C GLU A 161 14.79 2.92 18.01
N GLN A 162 14.55 1.95 17.09
CA GLN A 162 13.22 1.47 16.75
C GLN A 162 12.80 0.21 17.52
N HIS A 163 13.67 -0.37 18.36
CA HIS A 163 13.35 -1.60 19.10
C HIS A 163 12.11 -1.43 19.99
N ALA A 164 12.00 -0.30 20.72
CA ALA A 164 10.84 -0.04 21.58
C ALA A 164 9.53 -0.08 20.77
N SER A 165 9.47 0.61 19.63
CA SER A 165 8.30 0.63 18.75
C SER A 165 8.00 -0.74 18.16
N LEU A 166 9.01 -1.54 17.83
CA LEU A 166 8.81 -2.89 17.31
C LEU A 166 8.25 -3.83 18.39
N HIS A 167 8.70 -3.70 19.65
CA HIS A 167 8.07 -4.43 20.76
C HIS A 167 6.63 -4.00 21.02
N GLU A 168 6.29 -2.71 20.90
CA GLU A 168 4.91 -2.22 20.98
C GLU A 168 4.03 -2.80 19.86
N LEU A 169 4.58 -3.06 18.68
CA LEU A 169 3.91 -3.74 17.57
C LEU A 169 3.79 -5.27 17.78
N GLY A 170 4.41 -5.82 18.81
CA GLY A 170 4.30 -7.21 19.18
C GLY A 170 5.50 -8.09 18.84
N ALA A 171 6.66 -7.51 18.47
CA ALA A 171 7.89 -8.29 18.33
C ALA A 171 8.30 -8.89 19.68
N ALA A 172 8.54 -10.20 19.69
CA ALA A 172 9.04 -10.89 20.88
C ALA A 172 10.52 -10.57 21.13
N GLU A 173 11.29 -10.41 20.06
CA GLU A 173 12.73 -10.09 20.08
C GLU A 173 13.10 -9.12 18.94
N CYS A 174 14.20 -8.35 19.15
CA CYS A 174 14.80 -7.45 18.17
C CYS A 174 16.30 -7.67 18.05
#